data_be55bd331ce5b701cc840b4c04a35f35
#
_entry.id   be55bd331ce5b701cc840b4c04a35f35
#
_cell.length_a   1.000
_cell.length_b   1.000
_cell.length_c   1.000
_cell.angle_alpha   90.00
_cell.angle_beta   90.00
_cell.angle_gamma   90.00
#
_symmetry.space_group_name_H-M   'P 1'
#
loop_
_entity.id
_entity.type
_entity.pdbx_description
1 polymer ?
#
loop_
_entity_poly.entity_id
_entity_poly.type
_entity_poly.pdbx_seq_one_letter_code
_entity_poly.pdbx_strand_id
1 'polypeptide(L)'
;SGGQENMSLAPHSILYGNDKKITEKNLIDTMINDGLIDAFNNYHMGITAENVAKKFNISRVEQDNFALNSQKKTETAISTNRFKEELIKINQSGINLEKDEHPRKHLNKSDLGRLKAVFLKDGTVTPGNSSGINDGAAALLLTTFEEAKKRSIQPLVKIISWASVGVDPTLMGLGPIEAVREAVKKAKWNLNDIDLFEINEAFAAQSIAVIRELNIEEHKVNVNGCLLYTSPSPRDY
;
A
#
# COMPACT_ATOMS: atom_id res chain seq x y z
N SER A 1 6.73 15.51 9.32
CA SER A 1 5.58 14.79 8.80
C SER A 1 5.73 13.30 9.12
N GLY A 2 4.61 12.61 9.28
CA GLY A 2 4.63 11.18 9.56
C GLY A 2 3.22 10.64 9.64
N GLY A 3 3.11 9.34 9.77
CA GLY A 3 1.88 8.62 10.01
C GLY A 3 2.12 7.40 10.89
N GLN A 4 1.09 6.99 11.57
CA GLN A 4 1.08 5.74 12.34
C GLN A 4 -0.27 5.07 12.19
N GLU A 5 -0.27 3.76 12.27
CA GLU A 5 -1.47 2.94 12.24
C GLU A 5 -1.36 1.80 13.23
N ASN A 6 -2.46 1.47 13.88
CA ASN A 6 -2.57 0.33 14.78
C ASN A 6 -3.81 -0.47 14.41
N MET A 7 -3.73 -1.20 13.32
CA MET A 7 -4.82 -1.99 12.78
C MET A 7 -5.19 -3.17 13.68
N SER A 8 -4.21 -3.75 14.39
CA SER A 8 -4.42 -4.91 15.27
C SER A 8 -5.25 -4.58 16.51
N LEU A 9 -5.29 -3.30 16.91
CA LEU A 9 -6.05 -2.81 18.06
C LEU A 9 -7.13 -1.80 17.67
N ALA A 10 -7.57 -1.81 16.42
CA ALA A 10 -8.67 -0.95 15.98
C ALA A 10 -9.92 -1.20 16.81
N PRO A 11 -10.58 -0.15 17.35
CA PRO A 11 -11.74 -0.33 18.20
C PRO A 11 -12.95 -0.82 17.40
N HIS A 12 -13.86 -1.47 18.09
CA HIS A 12 -15.19 -1.73 17.57
C HIS A 12 -16.17 -0.71 18.13
N SER A 13 -17.01 -0.16 17.27
CA SER A 13 -18.03 0.80 17.64
C SER A 13 -19.43 0.19 17.65
N ILE A 14 -20.32 0.82 18.41
CA ILE A 14 -21.74 0.48 18.44
C ILE A 14 -22.55 1.73 18.14
N LEU A 15 -23.45 1.64 17.17
CA LEU A 15 -24.45 2.68 16.95
C LEU A 15 -25.53 2.56 18.03
N TYR A 16 -25.54 3.50 18.96
CA TYR A 16 -26.53 3.58 20.03
C TYR A 16 -27.81 4.17 19.47
N GLY A 17 -28.79 3.33 19.17
CA GLY A 17 -30.13 3.75 18.77
C GLY A 17 -31.13 3.40 19.87
N ASN A 18 -32.17 4.22 20.06
CA ASN A 18 -33.24 4.00 21.04
C ASN A 18 -33.76 2.57 20.91
N ASP A 19 -33.82 1.86 22.04
CA ASP A 19 -34.53 0.59 22.27
C ASP A 19 -33.90 -0.72 21.71
N LYS A 20 -32.66 -0.76 21.28
CA LYS A 20 -32.03 -2.02 20.90
C LYS A 20 -31.10 -2.54 21.99
N LYS A 21 -31.29 -3.81 22.41
CA LYS A 21 -30.29 -4.51 23.23
C LYS A 21 -28.97 -4.61 22.44
N ILE A 22 -27.89 -4.19 23.08
CA ILE A 22 -26.55 -4.33 22.52
C ILE A 22 -26.22 -5.83 22.46
N THR A 23 -25.88 -6.31 21.28
CA THR A 23 -25.40 -7.67 21.07
C THR A 23 -24.09 -7.60 20.29
N GLU A 24 -23.28 -8.65 20.34
CA GLU A 24 -22.03 -8.73 19.54
C GLU A 24 -22.26 -8.51 18.05
N LYS A 25 -23.44 -8.83 17.53
CA LYS A 25 -23.82 -8.59 16.12
C LYS A 25 -23.95 -7.10 15.75
N ASN A 26 -23.96 -6.21 16.74
CA ASN A 26 -24.03 -4.77 16.53
C ASN A 26 -22.66 -4.09 16.60
N LEU A 27 -21.58 -4.86 16.84
CA LEU A 27 -20.23 -4.34 16.82
C LEU A 27 -19.79 -4.10 15.38
N ILE A 28 -19.30 -2.91 15.13
CA ILE A 28 -18.76 -2.47 13.84
C ILE A 28 -17.24 -2.39 14.01
N ASP A 29 -16.51 -3.20 13.26
CA ASP A 29 -15.07 -3.09 13.15
C ASP A 29 -14.74 -1.77 12.44
N THR A 30 -14.14 -0.82 13.15
CA THR A 30 -13.87 0.52 12.62
C THR A 30 -12.74 0.48 11.57
N MET A 31 -11.80 -0.45 11.66
CA MET A 31 -10.77 -0.61 10.63
C MET A 31 -11.42 -0.95 9.28
N ILE A 32 -12.32 -1.93 9.27
CA ILE A 32 -13.01 -2.31 8.03
C ILE A 32 -13.97 -1.21 7.58
N ASN A 33 -14.83 -0.74 8.47
CA ASN A 33 -15.91 0.20 8.12
C ASN A 33 -15.39 1.55 7.65
N ASP A 34 -14.38 2.10 8.32
CA ASP A 34 -13.89 3.44 8.07
C ASP A 34 -12.72 3.45 7.08
N GLY A 35 -11.90 2.39 7.04
CA GLY A 35 -10.68 2.32 6.22
C GLY A 35 -10.79 1.46 4.96
N LEU A 36 -11.64 0.44 4.93
CA LEU A 36 -11.63 -0.57 3.88
C LEU A 36 -12.95 -0.73 3.11
N ILE A 37 -13.99 0.03 3.47
CA ILE A 37 -15.26 0.06 2.76
C ILE A 37 -15.32 1.32 1.90
N ASP A 38 -15.66 1.14 0.62
CA ASP A 38 -15.98 2.25 -0.28
C ASP A 38 -17.28 2.92 0.17
N ALA A 39 -17.18 4.19 0.57
CA ALA A 39 -18.29 4.97 1.11
C ALA A 39 -19.39 5.26 0.07
N PHE A 40 -19.10 5.18 -1.22
CA PHE A 40 -20.07 5.44 -2.29
C PHE A 40 -20.88 4.20 -2.63
N ASN A 41 -20.23 3.03 -2.68
CA ASN A 41 -20.84 1.78 -3.14
C ASN A 41 -21.07 0.78 -2.00
N ASN A 42 -20.57 1.08 -0.80
CA ASN A 42 -20.74 0.27 0.40
C ASN A 42 -20.27 -1.19 0.25
N TYR A 43 -19.12 -1.37 -0.36
CA TYR A 43 -18.45 -2.67 -0.45
C TYR A 43 -16.95 -2.53 -0.15
N HIS A 44 -16.31 -3.65 0.19
CA HIS A 44 -14.90 -3.69 0.53
C HIS A 44 -14.02 -3.28 -0.67
N MET A 45 -12.93 -2.52 -0.43
CA MET A 45 -11.99 -2.08 -1.47
C MET A 45 -11.41 -3.20 -2.32
N GLY A 46 -11.37 -4.45 -1.82
CA GLY A 46 -11.01 -5.62 -2.61
C GLY A 46 -11.92 -5.85 -3.83
N ILE A 47 -13.19 -5.39 -3.77
CA ILE A 47 -14.08 -5.42 -4.94
C ILE A 47 -13.60 -4.44 -6.01
N THR A 48 -13.07 -3.28 -5.62
CA THR A 48 -12.48 -2.34 -6.59
C THR A 48 -11.26 -2.94 -7.28
N ALA A 49 -10.47 -3.74 -6.56
CA ALA A 49 -9.34 -4.47 -7.15
C ALA A 49 -9.79 -5.53 -8.16
N GLU A 50 -10.88 -6.26 -7.87
CA GLU A 50 -11.50 -7.18 -8.84
C GLU A 50 -12.05 -6.43 -10.06
N ASN A 51 -12.64 -5.25 -9.88
CA ASN A 51 -13.08 -4.40 -10.99
C ASN A 51 -11.91 -3.99 -11.89
N VAL A 52 -10.78 -3.62 -11.30
CA VAL A 52 -9.55 -3.29 -12.04
C VAL A 52 -9.03 -4.53 -12.76
N ALA A 53 -8.93 -5.68 -12.09
CA ALA A 53 -8.48 -6.92 -12.71
C ALA A 53 -9.34 -7.29 -13.92
N LYS A 54 -10.66 -7.18 -13.80
CA LYS A 54 -11.61 -7.42 -14.89
C LYS A 54 -11.44 -6.42 -16.04
N LYS A 55 -11.37 -5.13 -15.74
CA LYS A 55 -11.26 -4.05 -16.73
C LYS A 55 -9.99 -4.17 -17.58
N PHE A 56 -8.88 -4.54 -16.95
CA PHE A 56 -7.57 -4.66 -17.61
C PHE A 56 -7.19 -6.10 -17.99
N ASN A 57 -8.13 -7.05 -17.85
CA ASN A 57 -7.89 -8.47 -18.14
C ASN A 57 -6.65 -9.03 -17.43
N ILE A 58 -6.47 -8.67 -16.17
CA ILE A 58 -5.33 -9.12 -15.34
C ILE A 58 -5.71 -10.43 -14.69
N SER A 59 -5.03 -11.49 -15.07
CA SER A 59 -5.29 -12.82 -14.56
C SER A 59 -4.78 -13.03 -13.13
N ARG A 60 -5.32 -14.03 -12.45
CA ARG A 60 -4.84 -14.49 -11.15
C ARG A 60 -3.34 -14.84 -11.19
N VAL A 61 -2.89 -15.49 -12.24
CA VAL A 61 -1.48 -15.89 -12.40
C VAL A 61 -0.55 -14.68 -12.49
N GLU A 62 -0.96 -13.63 -13.19
CA GLU A 62 -0.20 -12.38 -13.27
C GLU A 62 -0.10 -11.71 -11.91
N GLN A 63 -1.22 -11.64 -11.17
CA GLN A 63 -1.25 -11.07 -9.82
C GLN A 63 -0.35 -11.85 -8.85
N ASP A 64 -0.41 -13.16 -8.87
CA ASP A 64 0.43 -14.01 -8.01
C ASP A 64 1.92 -13.90 -8.40
N ASN A 65 2.27 -13.81 -9.68
CA ASN A 65 3.64 -13.59 -10.13
C ASN A 65 4.16 -12.22 -9.67
N PHE A 66 3.34 -11.17 -9.77
CA PHE A 66 3.69 -9.84 -9.29
C PHE A 66 3.96 -9.85 -7.78
N ALA A 67 3.06 -10.44 -6.99
CA ALA A 67 3.21 -10.58 -5.54
C ALA A 67 4.48 -11.36 -5.17
N LEU A 68 4.76 -12.46 -5.87
CA LEU A 68 5.97 -13.24 -5.65
C LEU A 68 7.24 -12.44 -5.95
N ASN A 69 7.25 -11.63 -7.01
CA ASN A 69 8.38 -10.78 -7.36
C ASN A 69 8.59 -9.67 -6.31
N SER A 70 7.51 -9.06 -5.81
CA SER A 70 7.57 -8.08 -4.72
C SER A 70 8.20 -8.68 -3.45
N GLN A 71 7.76 -9.87 -3.03
CA GLN A 71 8.36 -10.58 -1.89
C GLN A 71 9.84 -10.89 -2.08
N LYS A 72 10.25 -11.34 -3.26
CA LYS A 72 11.67 -11.60 -3.56
C LYS A 72 12.53 -10.35 -3.51
N LYS A 73 12.01 -9.22 -4.04
CA LYS A 73 12.68 -7.92 -3.93
C LYS A 73 12.85 -7.54 -2.46
N THR A 74 11.81 -7.68 -1.64
CA THR A 74 11.84 -7.41 -0.20
C THR A 74 12.84 -8.32 0.53
N GLU A 75 12.83 -9.62 0.26
CA GLU A 75 13.79 -10.57 0.84
C GLU A 75 15.24 -10.19 0.50
N THR A 76 15.49 -9.78 -0.75
CA THR A 76 16.78 -9.29 -1.18
C THR A 76 17.17 -7.99 -0.46
N ALA A 77 16.26 -7.02 -0.36
CA ALA A 77 16.51 -5.75 0.30
C ALA A 77 16.83 -5.93 1.79
N ILE A 78 16.11 -6.82 2.47
CA ILE A 78 16.37 -7.17 3.88
C ILE A 78 17.73 -7.86 4.03
N SER A 79 18.04 -8.85 3.18
CA SER A 79 19.29 -9.61 3.27
C SER A 79 20.54 -8.76 2.96
N THR A 80 20.38 -7.73 2.14
CA THR A 80 21.41 -6.75 1.80
C THR A 80 21.42 -5.52 2.70
N ASN A 81 20.61 -5.51 3.77
CA ASN A 81 20.51 -4.43 4.76
C ASN A 81 20.13 -3.06 4.18
N ARG A 82 19.35 -2.99 3.12
CA ARG A 82 18.97 -1.72 2.47
C ARG A 82 18.15 -0.80 3.39
N PHE A 83 17.37 -1.36 4.31
CA PHE A 83 16.54 -0.61 5.27
C PHE A 83 17.21 -0.33 6.60
N LYS A 84 18.47 -0.75 6.81
CA LYS A 84 19.14 -0.71 8.11
C LYS A 84 19.17 0.68 8.76
N GLU A 85 19.35 1.72 7.96
CA GLU A 85 19.44 3.10 8.45
C GLU A 85 18.06 3.76 8.66
N GLU A 86 16.99 3.16 8.16
CA GLU A 86 15.63 3.66 8.25
C GLU A 86 14.86 3.00 9.40
N LEU A 87 15.21 1.76 9.75
CA LEU A 87 14.51 0.99 10.77
C LEU A 87 14.87 1.45 12.19
N ILE A 88 13.84 1.74 12.97
CA ILE A 88 13.96 2.03 14.40
C ILE A 88 13.55 0.79 15.18
N LYS A 89 14.47 0.31 16.02
CA LYS A 89 14.17 -0.79 16.94
C LYS A 89 13.23 -0.33 18.04
N ILE A 90 12.20 -1.13 18.30
CA ILE A 90 11.26 -0.89 19.39
C ILE A 90 11.59 -1.83 20.52
N ASN A 91 11.97 -1.26 21.67
CA ASN A 91 12.20 -2.02 22.90
C ASN A 91 11.45 -1.29 24.03
N GLN A 92 10.18 -1.60 24.16
CA GLN A 92 9.31 -0.95 25.14
C GLN A 92 8.22 -1.92 25.61
N SER A 93 7.88 -1.87 26.88
CA SER A 93 6.75 -2.61 27.48
C SER A 93 6.79 -4.12 27.23
N GLY A 94 8.00 -4.71 27.20
CA GLY A 94 8.17 -6.15 26.97
C GLY A 94 8.14 -6.56 25.49
N ILE A 95 7.96 -5.61 24.57
CA ILE A 95 8.04 -5.83 23.12
C ILE A 95 9.48 -5.51 22.68
N ASN A 96 10.11 -6.44 21.98
CA ASN A 96 11.40 -6.23 21.32
C ASN A 96 11.23 -6.52 19.83
N LEU A 97 10.99 -5.48 19.06
CA LEU A 97 10.81 -5.57 17.60
C LEU A 97 12.00 -4.94 16.89
N GLU A 98 12.76 -5.75 16.18
CA GLU A 98 13.94 -5.33 15.43
C GLU A 98 13.77 -5.42 13.92
N LYS A 99 12.74 -6.11 13.46
CA LYS A 99 12.48 -6.41 12.04
C LYS A 99 10.98 -6.46 11.80
N ASP A 100 10.59 -6.10 10.62
CA ASP A 100 9.21 -6.28 10.19
C ASP A 100 8.85 -7.76 10.12
N GLU A 101 7.67 -8.12 10.61
CA GLU A 101 7.21 -9.49 10.76
C GLU A 101 6.47 -10.00 9.52
N HIS A 102 5.92 -9.08 8.74
CA HIS A 102 5.05 -9.41 7.61
C HIS A 102 5.75 -10.09 6.41
N PRO A 103 7.02 -9.75 6.04
CA PRO A 103 7.69 -10.36 4.89
C PRO A 103 7.82 -11.88 5.02
N ARG A 104 7.39 -12.61 3.99
CA ARG A 104 7.39 -14.06 3.96
C ARG A 104 8.58 -14.59 3.19
N LYS A 105 9.50 -15.24 3.90
CA LYS A 105 10.66 -15.88 3.29
C LYS A 105 10.26 -17.14 2.53
N HIS A 106 11.01 -17.41 1.45
CA HIS A 106 10.90 -18.64 0.66
C HIS A 106 9.51 -18.90 0.05
N LEU A 107 8.71 -17.85 -0.12
CA LEU A 107 7.41 -17.95 -0.78
C LEU A 107 7.58 -18.45 -2.21
N ASN A 108 6.70 -19.35 -2.65
CA ASN A 108 6.71 -19.90 -4.00
C ASN A 108 5.33 -19.83 -4.68
N LYS A 109 5.29 -20.11 -5.99
CA LYS A 109 4.05 -20.06 -6.78
C LYS A 109 2.97 -21.01 -6.29
N SER A 110 3.36 -22.19 -5.79
CA SER A 110 2.40 -23.18 -5.29
C SER A 110 1.69 -22.69 -4.03
N ASP A 111 2.39 -21.93 -3.18
CA ASP A 111 1.82 -21.38 -1.96
C ASP A 111 0.74 -20.35 -2.31
N LEU A 112 1.02 -19.44 -3.22
CA LEU A 112 0.06 -18.45 -3.69
C LEU A 112 -1.12 -19.11 -4.42
N GLY A 113 -0.85 -20.08 -5.29
CA GLY A 113 -1.87 -20.76 -6.08
C GLY A 113 -2.93 -21.51 -5.24
N ARG A 114 -2.62 -21.90 -4.00
CA ARG A 114 -3.56 -22.56 -3.07
C ARG A 114 -4.53 -21.59 -2.40
N LEU A 115 -4.23 -20.30 -2.41
CA LEU A 115 -5.07 -19.30 -1.75
C LEU A 115 -6.38 -19.12 -2.52
N LYS A 116 -7.48 -19.01 -1.77
CA LYS A 116 -8.79 -18.74 -2.34
C LYS A 116 -9.01 -17.24 -2.49
N ALA A 117 -9.78 -16.85 -3.49
CA ALA A 117 -10.28 -15.49 -3.61
C ALA A 117 -11.14 -15.12 -2.39
N VAL A 118 -11.02 -13.88 -1.91
CA VAL A 118 -11.66 -13.46 -0.64
C VAL A 118 -12.85 -12.57 -0.85
N PHE A 119 -12.89 -11.80 -1.94
CA PHE A 119 -13.91 -10.78 -2.14
C PHE A 119 -15.03 -11.21 -3.09
N LEU A 120 -14.73 -12.04 -4.07
CA LEU A 120 -15.71 -12.64 -4.99
C LEU A 120 -15.51 -14.14 -5.04
N LYS A 121 -16.62 -14.89 -5.19
CA LYS A 121 -16.60 -16.37 -5.23
C LYS A 121 -15.68 -16.92 -6.31
N ASP A 122 -15.71 -16.31 -7.50
CA ASP A 122 -14.89 -16.68 -8.65
C ASP A 122 -13.88 -15.54 -8.98
N GLY A 123 -13.43 -14.83 -7.95
CA GLY A 123 -12.50 -13.72 -8.05
C GLY A 123 -11.05 -14.15 -8.20
N THR A 124 -10.19 -13.15 -8.30
CA THR A 124 -8.74 -13.32 -8.50
C THR A 124 -7.90 -12.76 -7.35
N VAL A 125 -8.50 -11.89 -6.53
CA VAL A 125 -7.82 -11.21 -5.42
C VAL A 125 -7.81 -12.10 -4.18
N THR A 126 -6.62 -12.35 -3.64
CA THR A 126 -6.37 -13.23 -2.51
C THR A 126 -5.53 -12.55 -1.43
N PRO A 127 -5.43 -13.10 -0.21
CA PRO A 127 -4.51 -12.57 0.79
C PRO A 127 -3.04 -12.59 0.36
N GLY A 128 -2.68 -13.36 -0.66
CA GLY A 128 -1.32 -13.47 -1.18
C GLY A 128 -0.96 -12.42 -2.23
N ASN A 129 -1.94 -11.78 -2.85
CA ASN A 129 -1.76 -10.74 -3.86
C ASN A 129 -2.44 -9.41 -3.48
N SER A 130 -2.69 -9.23 -2.18
CA SER A 130 -3.19 -8.02 -1.53
C SER A 130 -2.24 -7.58 -0.43
N SER A 131 -2.23 -6.30 -0.11
CA SER A 131 -1.54 -5.77 1.07
C SER A 131 -2.12 -6.35 2.36
N GLY A 132 -1.26 -6.56 3.35
CA GLY A 132 -1.68 -7.06 4.66
C GLY A 132 -2.26 -5.99 5.56
N ILE A 133 -2.89 -6.45 6.63
CA ILE A 133 -3.29 -5.63 7.78
C ILE A 133 -2.09 -5.55 8.70
N ASN A 134 -1.55 -4.36 8.96
CA ASN A 134 -0.31 -4.18 9.67
C ASN A 134 -0.36 -2.99 10.63
N ASP A 135 0.38 -3.12 11.73
CA ASP A 135 0.73 -1.99 12.58
C ASP A 135 2.03 -1.37 12.08
N GLY A 136 2.16 -0.07 12.19
CA GLY A 136 3.38 0.59 11.76
C GLY A 136 3.40 2.09 12.02
N ALA A 137 4.59 2.67 11.92
CA ALA A 137 4.78 4.11 12.01
C ALA A 137 5.95 4.56 11.15
N ALA A 138 5.84 5.75 10.56
CA ALA A 138 6.92 6.38 9.82
C ALA A 138 6.98 7.87 10.11
N ALA A 139 8.18 8.43 10.12
CA ALA A 139 8.39 9.86 10.34
C ALA A 139 9.45 10.42 9.40
N LEU A 140 9.20 11.62 8.88
CA LEU A 140 10.09 12.36 8.00
C LEU A 140 10.28 13.78 8.51
N LEU A 141 11.50 14.29 8.45
CA LEU A 141 11.80 15.68 8.69
C LEU A 141 11.74 16.47 7.38
N LEU A 142 10.84 17.44 7.32
CA LEU A 142 10.69 18.35 6.17
C LEU A 142 11.12 19.76 6.57
N THR A 143 11.83 20.43 5.67
CA THR A 143 12.26 21.81 5.88
C THR A 143 12.44 22.54 4.55
N THR A 144 12.59 23.86 4.57
CA THR A 144 12.96 24.63 3.37
C THR A 144 14.46 24.48 3.09
N PHE A 145 14.84 24.73 1.85
CA PHE A 145 16.25 24.70 1.46
C PHE A 145 17.09 25.74 2.25
N GLU A 146 16.53 26.92 2.47
CA GLU A 146 17.18 28.00 3.22
C GLU A 146 17.43 27.60 4.67
N GLU A 147 16.46 26.99 5.32
CA GLU A 147 16.61 26.55 6.71
C GLU A 147 17.57 25.37 6.83
N ALA A 148 17.55 24.42 5.88
CA ALA A 148 18.53 23.34 5.83
C ALA A 148 19.95 23.88 5.72
N LYS A 149 20.18 24.86 4.83
CA LYS A 149 21.47 25.53 4.66
C LYS A 149 21.92 26.26 5.92
N LYS A 150 21.02 27.02 6.54
CA LYS A 150 21.28 27.74 7.80
C LYS A 150 21.72 26.83 8.94
N ARG A 151 21.13 25.61 9.00
CA ARG A 151 21.44 24.60 10.02
C ARG A 151 22.54 23.63 9.61
N SER A 152 23.15 23.82 8.45
CA SER A 152 24.15 22.91 7.89
C SER A 152 23.65 21.45 7.79
N ILE A 153 22.35 21.26 7.50
CA ILE A 153 21.74 19.95 7.27
C ILE A 153 21.84 19.62 5.79
N GLN A 154 22.38 18.45 5.48
CA GLN A 154 22.39 17.92 4.11
C GLN A 154 21.04 17.27 3.79
N PRO A 155 20.22 17.81 2.87
CA PRO A 155 18.97 17.17 2.47
C PRO A 155 19.23 15.85 1.77
N LEU A 156 18.41 14.85 2.04
CA LEU A 156 18.42 13.57 1.32
C LEU A 156 17.82 13.72 -0.07
N VAL A 157 16.71 14.44 -0.18
CA VAL A 157 15.95 14.66 -1.42
C VAL A 157 15.32 16.05 -1.43
N LYS A 158 14.89 16.49 -2.60
CA LYS A 158 14.09 17.70 -2.80
C LYS A 158 12.72 17.30 -3.39
N ILE A 159 11.64 17.76 -2.78
CA ILE A 159 10.30 17.64 -3.36
C ILE A 159 10.18 18.65 -4.51
N ILE A 160 9.99 18.16 -5.73
CA ILE A 160 9.87 19.00 -6.93
C ILE A 160 8.41 19.38 -7.18
N SER A 161 7.51 18.41 -7.13
CA SER A 161 6.08 18.61 -7.38
C SER A 161 5.24 17.57 -6.68
N TRP A 162 3.96 17.81 -6.60
CA TRP A 162 2.95 16.87 -6.15
C TRP A 162 1.63 17.11 -6.87
N ALA A 163 0.78 16.08 -6.90
CA ALA A 163 -0.56 16.18 -7.46
C ALA A 163 -1.56 15.36 -6.65
N SER A 164 -2.80 15.82 -6.66
CA SER A 164 -3.96 15.11 -6.14
C SER A 164 -5.02 15.10 -7.22
N VAL A 165 -5.66 13.96 -7.45
CA VAL A 165 -6.67 13.77 -8.49
C VAL A 165 -7.84 12.97 -7.94
N GLY A 166 -9.03 13.18 -8.52
CA GLY A 166 -10.19 12.33 -8.28
C GLY A 166 -10.31 11.27 -9.37
N VAL A 167 -10.82 10.10 -9.00
CA VAL A 167 -11.11 9.01 -9.93
C VAL A 167 -12.46 8.39 -9.60
N ASP A 168 -12.98 7.57 -10.50
CA ASP A 168 -14.17 6.76 -10.25
C ASP A 168 -13.94 5.86 -9.03
N PRO A 169 -14.74 5.95 -7.96
CA PRO A 169 -14.57 5.14 -6.76
C PRO A 169 -14.53 3.63 -7.05
N THR A 170 -15.29 3.16 -8.04
CA THR A 170 -15.31 1.74 -8.43
C THR A 170 -13.96 1.24 -8.97
N LEU A 171 -13.08 2.16 -9.33
CA LEU A 171 -11.76 1.94 -9.91
C LEU A 171 -10.67 2.72 -9.15
N MET A 172 -10.86 2.94 -7.86
CA MET A 172 -10.00 3.82 -7.06
C MET A 172 -8.51 3.47 -7.17
N GLY A 173 -8.16 2.20 -7.37
CA GLY A 173 -6.78 1.75 -7.55
C GLY A 173 -6.07 2.36 -8.77
N LEU A 174 -6.79 3.00 -9.69
CA LEU A 174 -6.21 3.70 -10.85
C LEU A 174 -5.79 5.15 -10.56
N GLY A 175 -6.10 5.67 -9.37
CA GLY A 175 -5.73 7.03 -8.96
C GLY A 175 -4.27 7.42 -9.23
N PRO A 176 -3.28 6.55 -8.98
CA PRO A 176 -1.88 6.86 -9.25
C PRO A 176 -1.57 7.22 -10.71
N ILE A 177 -2.35 6.75 -11.69
CA ILE A 177 -2.10 7.02 -13.11
C ILE A 177 -2.14 8.53 -13.40
N GLU A 178 -3.26 9.16 -13.11
CA GLU A 178 -3.43 10.59 -13.37
C GLU A 178 -2.63 11.45 -12.38
N ALA A 179 -2.47 10.99 -11.12
CA ALA A 179 -1.65 11.69 -10.14
C ALA A 179 -0.18 11.77 -10.59
N VAL A 180 0.39 10.68 -11.10
CA VAL A 180 1.75 10.66 -11.65
C VAL A 180 1.85 11.57 -12.89
N ARG A 181 0.92 11.46 -13.83
CA ARG A 181 0.91 12.31 -15.03
C ARG A 181 0.90 13.80 -14.67
N GLU A 182 0.02 14.22 -13.77
CA GLU A 182 -0.06 15.61 -13.32
C GLU A 182 1.17 16.06 -12.51
N ALA A 183 1.74 15.22 -11.66
CA ALA A 183 2.95 15.55 -10.91
C ALA A 183 4.15 15.74 -11.85
N VAL A 184 4.36 14.84 -12.80
CA VAL A 184 5.43 14.90 -13.81
C VAL A 184 5.27 16.15 -14.69
N LYS A 185 4.04 16.45 -15.13
CA LYS A 185 3.72 17.65 -15.89
C LYS A 185 4.06 18.93 -15.11
N LYS A 186 3.68 19.01 -13.82
CA LYS A 186 4.02 20.14 -12.95
C LYS A 186 5.53 20.30 -12.77
N ALA A 187 6.26 19.19 -12.69
CA ALA A 187 7.72 19.19 -12.64
C ALA A 187 8.36 19.63 -13.95
N LYS A 188 7.61 19.65 -15.06
CA LYS A 188 8.11 19.87 -16.43
C LYS A 188 9.13 18.82 -16.86
N TRP A 189 8.95 17.58 -16.40
CA TRP A 189 9.75 16.42 -16.76
C TRP A 189 8.99 15.55 -17.76
N ASN A 190 9.69 14.59 -18.38
CA ASN A 190 9.07 13.49 -19.10
C ASN A 190 9.02 12.25 -18.21
N LEU A 191 7.99 11.44 -18.38
CA LEU A 191 7.85 10.20 -17.62
C LEU A 191 9.04 9.24 -17.83
N ASN A 192 9.60 9.23 -19.05
CA ASN A 192 10.76 8.40 -19.41
C ASN A 192 12.05 8.83 -18.71
N ASP A 193 12.13 10.07 -18.22
CA ASP A 193 13.30 10.60 -17.51
C ASP A 193 13.31 10.17 -16.03
N ILE A 194 12.26 9.49 -15.56
CA ILE A 194 12.16 9.01 -14.19
C ILE A 194 12.95 7.72 -14.05
N ASP A 195 13.87 7.69 -13.10
CA ASP A 195 14.72 6.54 -12.83
C ASP A 195 14.03 5.46 -12.01
N LEU A 196 13.24 5.87 -10.99
CA LEU A 196 12.57 4.97 -10.05
C LEU A 196 11.15 5.43 -9.74
N PHE A 197 10.28 4.46 -9.53
CA PHE A 197 8.91 4.65 -9.09
C PHE A 197 8.66 3.83 -7.82
N GLU A 198 8.12 4.48 -6.79
CA GLU A 198 7.59 3.81 -5.62
C GLU A 198 6.06 3.95 -5.64
N ILE A 199 5.39 2.85 -5.90
CA ILE A 199 3.93 2.76 -6.04
C ILE A 199 3.42 1.85 -4.95
N ASN A 200 2.50 2.34 -4.13
CA ASN A 200 1.89 1.48 -3.13
C ASN A 200 1.17 0.31 -3.79
N GLU A 201 1.50 -0.89 -3.35
CA GLU A 201 0.94 -2.14 -3.84
C GLU A 201 -0.25 -2.57 -2.96
N ALA A 202 -1.33 -1.79 -2.94
CA ALA A 202 -2.53 -2.17 -2.20
C ALA A 202 -3.09 -3.53 -2.69
N PHE A 203 -3.05 -3.70 -4.03
CA PHE A 203 -3.41 -4.95 -4.71
C PHE A 203 -2.51 -5.15 -5.93
N ALA A 204 -2.09 -6.38 -6.19
CA ALA A 204 -1.30 -6.69 -7.38
C ALA A 204 -2.01 -6.27 -8.68
N ALA A 205 -3.33 -6.49 -8.77
CA ALA A 205 -4.13 -6.06 -9.92
C ALA A 205 -4.02 -4.56 -10.19
N GLN A 206 -4.10 -3.76 -9.13
CA GLN A 206 -3.99 -2.31 -9.19
C GLN A 206 -2.59 -1.89 -9.67
N SER A 207 -1.54 -2.44 -9.07
CA SER A 207 -0.16 -2.08 -9.42
C SER A 207 0.17 -2.45 -10.87
N ILE A 208 -0.24 -3.63 -11.33
CA ILE A 208 -0.07 -4.06 -12.72
C ILE A 208 -0.79 -3.11 -13.68
N ALA A 209 -2.03 -2.71 -13.37
CA ALA A 209 -2.77 -1.76 -14.20
C ALA A 209 -2.07 -0.40 -14.29
N VAL A 210 -1.58 0.13 -13.16
CA VAL A 210 -0.85 1.41 -13.12
C VAL A 210 0.43 1.34 -13.95
N ILE A 211 1.23 0.29 -13.79
CA ILE A 211 2.48 0.08 -14.54
C ILE A 211 2.20 0.05 -16.05
N ARG A 212 1.17 -0.69 -16.49
CA ARG A 212 0.78 -0.80 -17.90
C ARG A 212 0.31 0.53 -18.48
N GLU A 213 -0.58 1.22 -17.78
CA GLU A 213 -1.16 2.48 -18.25
C GLU A 213 -0.16 3.64 -18.30
N LEU A 214 0.83 3.62 -17.42
CA LEU A 214 1.94 4.58 -17.45
C LEU A 214 3.05 4.15 -18.40
N ASN A 215 3.00 2.93 -18.94
CA ASN A 215 4.03 2.36 -19.82
C ASN A 215 5.44 2.45 -19.20
N ILE A 216 5.56 2.15 -17.92
CA ILE A 216 6.83 2.16 -17.20
C ILE A 216 7.41 0.75 -17.10
N GLU A 217 8.74 0.68 -17.06
CA GLU A 217 9.46 -0.58 -16.99
C GLU A 217 9.40 -1.16 -15.58
N GLU A 218 8.97 -2.42 -15.43
CA GLU A 218 8.79 -3.06 -14.12
C GLU A 218 10.08 -3.05 -13.25
N HIS A 219 11.25 -3.04 -13.86
CA HIS A 219 12.50 -3.02 -13.11
C HIS A 219 12.78 -1.68 -12.43
N LYS A 220 12.10 -0.60 -12.84
CA LYS A 220 12.16 0.72 -12.19
C LYS A 220 11.15 0.86 -11.06
N VAL A 221 10.22 -0.08 -10.90
CA VAL A 221 9.12 0.02 -9.94
C VAL A 221 9.42 -0.80 -8.70
N ASN A 222 9.26 -0.16 -7.52
CA ASN A 222 9.36 -0.82 -6.23
C ASN A 222 10.58 -1.74 -6.15
N VAL A 223 11.76 -1.16 -6.36
CA VAL A 223 13.01 -1.92 -6.49
C VAL A 223 13.38 -2.72 -5.24
N ASN A 224 12.81 -2.35 -4.11
CA ASN A 224 12.97 -3.05 -2.84
C ASN A 224 11.73 -3.90 -2.45
N GLY A 225 10.74 -3.99 -3.33
CA GLY A 225 9.45 -4.62 -3.04
C GLY A 225 8.52 -3.71 -2.24
N CYS A 226 7.23 -4.04 -2.18
CA CYS A 226 6.22 -3.24 -1.45
C CYS A 226 4.97 -4.05 -1.06
N LEU A 227 4.40 -4.89 -1.92
CA LEU A 227 3.04 -5.46 -1.79
C LEU A 227 2.73 -6.10 -0.44
N LEU A 228 3.73 -6.64 0.21
CA LEU A 228 3.57 -7.34 1.48
C LEU A 228 4.52 -6.80 2.54
N TYR A 229 5.22 -5.74 2.21
CA TYR A 229 6.00 -4.97 3.15
C TYR A 229 5.15 -3.81 3.63
N THR A 230 4.91 -3.77 4.89
CA THR A 230 4.01 -2.86 5.58
C THR A 230 4.00 -1.45 5.02
N SER A 231 2.89 -1.02 4.48
CA SER A 231 2.62 0.39 4.37
C SER A 231 1.54 0.76 5.39
N PRO A 232 1.89 1.30 6.55
CA PRO A 232 0.93 2.01 7.36
C PRO A 232 0.59 3.28 6.58
N SER A 233 -0.38 3.19 5.72
CA SER A 233 -0.75 4.32 4.91
C SER A 233 -1.98 4.99 5.48
N PRO A 234 -1.82 6.23 6.02
CA PRO A 234 -2.98 7.02 6.46
C PRO A 234 -3.91 7.39 5.31
N ARG A 235 -3.60 6.95 4.10
CA ARG A 235 -4.42 7.20 2.98
C ARG A 235 -5.44 6.15 2.68
N ASP A 236 -5.36 5.06 3.34
CA ASP A 236 -6.41 4.07 3.35
C ASP A 236 -7.63 4.58 4.12
N TYR A 237 -7.67 5.91 4.38
CA TYR A 237 -8.76 6.72 4.93
C TYR A 237 -9.35 7.68 3.91
#